data_1010fdfe1f10a770f36c4d4b36994ba4
#
_entry.id   1010fdfe1f10a770f36c4d4b36994ba4
#
_cell.length_a   1.000
_cell.length_b   1.000
_cell.length_c   1.000
_cell.angle_alpha   90.00
_cell.angle_beta   90.00
_cell.angle_gamma   90.00
#
_symmetry.space_group_name_H-M   'P 1'
#
loop_
_entity.id
_entity.type
_entity.pdbx_description
1 polymer ?
#
loop_
_entity_poly.entity_id
_entity_poly.type
_entity_poly.pdbx_seq_one_letter_code
_entity_poly.pdbx_strand_id
1 'polypeptide(L)'
;MKTKIRIFSSLSLLFLCFLPQATLLHGRDQKTSLKVIAELANIRENPDIGSAILIQVPHGTILNSDERTGDWFRISFSGENNLPLTGYVHESLVQPMSDPFRKEPEPVPPTREPEIIPETTLPKLRPAPPKRTTPKRKDGNPVFTVAFTGGGFYLSGGDLNTGLQGLADYYRVSLGSSSDENPEPIHLAAVFGGDMLFGITPAFSVGLGADYIIGKKKSSVVYAEDPSAWTLTAQPEIKALPVRFMLIFHPQPFISFKAGIEYIFTQCRYAYRMESGETWEEWTGNATSGGLGVTAGIGVDQEVTSFASLFCELFARYSRLSSFEGTSEYRASSGLESTEDGFLYSYQGEVTEGSTYPLLFIREREPTEAGVSEVEKATLDLSGFGLRLGIKFRF
;
A
#
# COMPACT_ATOMS: atom_id res chain seq x y z
N MET A 1 -50.99 -21.00 -15.02
CA MET A 1 -49.79 -21.74 -14.57
C MET A 1 -48.83 -20.77 -13.92
N LYS A 2 -48.66 -20.83 -12.58
CA LYS A 2 -47.89 -19.88 -11.80
C LYS A 2 -46.52 -20.50 -11.55
N THR A 3 -45.46 -19.97 -12.16
CA THR A 3 -44.06 -20.35 -11.87
C THR A 3 -43.51 -19.34 -10.87
N LYS A 4 -43.44 -19.75 -9.62
CA LYS A 4 -42.76 -18.98 -8.55
C LYS A 4 -41.24 -19.25 -8.66
N ILE A 5 -40.48 -18.24 -9.02
CA ILE A 5 -39.01 -18.25 -8.98
C ILE A 5 -38.58 -18.10 -7.51
N ARG A 6 -37.97 -19.14 -6.94
CA ARG A 6 -37.29 -19.12 -5.65
C ARG A 6 -35.86 -18.68 -5.88
N ILE A 7 -35.57 -17.40 -5.62
CA ILE A 7 -34.23 -16.84 -5.55
C ILE A 7 -34.06 -16.26 -4.13
N PHE A 8 -33.86 -17.10 -3.15
CA PHE A 8 -33.54 -16.66 -1.78
C PHE A 8 -32.89 -17.77 -0.94
N SER A 9 -31.81 -18.41 -1.42
CA SER A 9 -31.08 -19.34 -0.55
C SER A 9 -29.56 -19.45 -0.78
N SER A 10 -28.96 -18.64 -1.68
CA SER A 10 -27.51 -18.72 -1.93
C SER A 10 -26.69 -17.55 -1.38
N LEU A 11 -27.32 -16.53 -0.80
CA LEU A 11 -26.59 -15.36 -0.24
C LEU A 11 -26.15 -15.55 1.22
N SER A 12 -26.74 -16.52 1.93
CA SER A 12 -26.36 -16.83 3.32
C SER A 12 -25.09 -17.67 3.47
N LEU A 13 -24.63 -18.33 2.40
CA LEU A 13 -23.47 -19.22 2.47
C LEU A 13 -22.14 -18.53 2.22
N LEU A 14 -22.15 -17.32 1.63
CA LEU A 14 -20.91 -16.59 1.35
C LEU A 14 -20.38 -15.78 2.55
N PHE A 15 -21.19 -15.55 3.56
CA PHE A 15 -20.82 -14.79 4.76
C PHE A 15 -20.18 -15.64 5.86
N LEU A 16 -20.28 -16.99 5.77
CA LEU A 16 -19.74 -17.91 6.78
C LEU A 16 -18.27 -18.30 6.55
N CYS A 17 -17.71 -18.00 5.38
CA CYS A 17 -16.30 -18.34 5.06
C CYS A 17 -15.26 -17.27 5.48
N PHE A 18 -15.67 -16.14 6.05
CA PHE A 18 -14.77 -15.07 6.52
C PHE A 18 -14.76 -14.85 8.03
N LEU A 19 -15.17 -15.83 8.82
CA LEU A 19 -14.78 -15.85 10.22
C LEU A 19 -13.32 -16.32 10.29
N PRO A 20 -12.35 -15.47 10.68
CA PRO A 20 -11.03 -15.98 10.99
C PRO A 20 -11.19 -16.97 12.13
N GLN A 21 -10.82 -18.22 11.90
CA GLN A 21 -10.55 -19.14 12.98
C GLN A 21 -9.53 -18.46 13.87
N ALA A 22 -9.96 -18.05 15.05
CA ALA A 22 -9.07 -17.60 16.11
C ALA A 22 -8.23 -18.81 16.54
N THR A 23 -7.19 -19.09 15.78
CA THR A 23 -6.08 -19.91 16.25
C THR A 23 -5.46 -19.13 17.41
N LEU A 24 -5.51 -19.69 18.57
CA LEU A 24 -4.79 -19.28 19.77
C LEU A 24 -3.35 -18.96 19.37
N LEU A 25 -3.04 -17.70 19.18
CA LEU A 25 -1.69 -17.18 19.01
C LEU A 25 -0.98 -17.34 20.36
N HIS A 26 -0.21 -18.41 20.47
CA HIS A 26 0.94 -18.47 21.37
C HIS A 26 1.88 -17.32 21.02
N GLY A 27 2.29 -16.60 22.06
CA GLY A 27 3.40 -15.66 22.14
C GLY A 27 3.72 -14.86 20.87
N ARG A 28 3.25 -13.63 20.79
CA ARG A 28 3.80 -12.65 19.88
C ARG A 28 5.28 -12.46 20.24
N ASP A 29 6.18 -12.97 19.40
CA ASP A 29 7.57 -12.54 19.37
C ASP A 29 7.59 -11.03 19.13
N GLN A 30 7.77 -10.25 20.19
CA GLN A 30 7.95 -8.80 20.08
C GLN A 30 9.34 -8.58 19.50
N LYS A 31 9.41 -8.28 18.20
CA LYS A 31 10.65 -7.81 17.58
C LYS A 31 11.09 -6.54 18.30
N THR A 32 12.23 -6.62 18.95
CA THR A 32 12.82 -5.49 19.68
C THR A 32 13.95 -4.92 18.85
N SER A 33 13.90 -3.64 18.52
CA SER A 33 15.02 -2.95 17.85
C SER A 33 16.08 -2.60 18.89
N LEU A 34 17.31 -2.97 18.61
CA LEU A 34 18.50 -2.78 19.46
C LEU A 34 19.47 -1.86 18.76
N LYS A 35 20.03 -0.87 19.46
CA LYS A 35 21.12 -0.03 18.95
C LYS A 35 22.43 -0.49 19.55
N VAL A 36 23.45 -0.74 18.74
CA VAL A 36 24.80 -1.05 19.20
C VAL A 36 25.41 0.17 19.89
N ILE A 37 25.82 0.00 21.14
CA ILE A 37 26.44 1.05 21.97
C ILE A 37 27.94 0.83 22.19
N ALA A 38 28.45 -0.36 21.91
CA ALA A 38 29.87 -0.65 21.90
C ALA A 38 30.53 -0.16 20.60
N GLU A 39 31.82 0.11 20.60
CA GLU A 39 32.58 0.52 19.40
C GLU A 39 32.47 -0.55 18.30
N LEU A 40 32.57 -1.84 18.70
CA LEU A 40 32.31 -3.02 17.88
C LEU A 40 31.56 -4.04 18.73
N ALA A 41 30.41 -4.53 18.24
CA ALA A 41 29.66 -5.60 18.86
C ALA A 41 29.87 -6.92 18.11
N ASN A 42 30.30 -7.94 18.85
CA ASN A 42 30.45 -9.29 18.32
C ASN A 42 29.09 -10.00 18.26
N ILE A 43 28.71 -10.45 17.08
CA ILE A 43 27.60 -11.36 16.88
C ILE A 43 28.15 -12.77 16.83
N ARG A 44 27.66 -13.65 17.70
CA ARG A 44 28.20 -15.00 17.92
C ARG A 44 27.20 -16.05 17.47
N GLU A 45 27.77 -17.25 17.18
CA GLU A 45 26.97 -18.39 16.74
C GLU A 45 26.03 -18.92 17.85
N ASN A 46 26.46 -18.89 19.09
CA ASN A 46 25.70 -19.34 20.26
C ASN A 46 25.70 -18.26 21.36
N PRO A 47 24.73 -18.24 22.28
CA PRO A 47 24.67 -17.31 23.40
C PRO A 47 25.71 -17.62 24.49
N ASP A 48 26.99 -17.59 24.11
CA ASP A 48 28.14 -17.87 24.95
C ASP A 48 29.35 -17.01 24.52
N ILE A 49 30.08 -16.46 25.48
CA ILE A 49 31.27 -15.62 25.26
C ILE A 49 32.39 -16.38 24.57
N GLY A 50 32.48 -17.71 24.75
CA GLY A 50 33.47 -18.59 24.09
C GLY A 50 33.09 -19.01 22.67
N SER A 51 31.87 -18.74 22.22
CA SER A 51 31.38 -19.14 20.89
C SER A 51 32.02 -18.34 19.75
N ALA A 52 32.06 -18.96 18.55
CA ALA A 52 32.60 -18.33 17.36
C ALA A 52 31.92 -17.01 17.02
N ILE A 53 32.72 -16.04 16.59
CA ILE A 53 32.22 -14.74 16.13
C ILE A 53 31.82 -14.88 14.66
N LEU A 54 30.54 -14.68 14.33
CA LEU A 54 30.05 -14.73 12.97
C LEU A 54 30.33 -13.41 12.21
N ILE A 55 30.11 -12.29 12.90
CA ILE A 55 30.33 -10.94 12.33
C ILE A 55 30.56 -9.93 13.45
N GLN A 56 31.26 -8.85 13.14
CA GLN A 56 31.40 -7.68 14.00
C GLN A 56 30.64 -6.51 13.41
N VAL A 57 29.83 -5.83 14.22
CA VAL A 57 29.03 -4.66 13.79
C VAL A 57 29.45 -3.41 14.53
N PRO A 58 29.59 -2.26 13.84
CA PRO A 58 30.08 -1.02 14.43
C PRO A 58 29.02 -0.32 15.29
N HIS A 59 29.50 0.61 16.14
CA HIS A 59 28.66 1.50 16.95
C HIS A 59 27.55 2.17 16.14
N GLY A 60 26.36 2.25 16.70
CA GLY A 60 25.21 2.90 16.08
C GLY A 60 24.39 2.00 15.14
N THR A 61 24.84 0.78 14.82
CA THR A 61 24.10 -0.16 14.02
C THR A 61 22.80 -0.55 14.71
N ILE A 62 21.69 -0.60 13.94
CA ILE A 62 20.38 -1.04 14.44
C ILE A 62 20.20 -2.52 14.08
N LEU A 63 19.98 -3.36 15.09
CA LEU A 63 19.74 -4.79 14.98
C LEU A 63 18.29 -5.09 15.38
N ASN A 64 17.66 -6.05 14.72
CA ASN A 64 16.32 -6.53 15.08
C ASN A 64 16.46 -7.87 15.80
N SER A 65 15.96 -7.91 17.03
CA SER A 65 15.93 -9.12 17.85
C SER A 65 14.56 -9.76 17.75
N ASP A 66 14.56 -11.06 17.53
CA ASP A 66 13.35 -11.89 17.50
C ASP A 66 13.09 -12.56 18.87
N GLU A 67 14.14 -12.75 19.67
CA GLU A 67 14.09 -13.51 20.93
C GLU A 67 15.18 -13.04 21.89
N ARG A 68 14.94 -13.20 23.21
CA ARG A 68 15.96 -13.01 24.25
C ARG A 68 16.17 -14.31 25.03
N THR A 69 17.43 -14.74 25.15
CA THR A 69 17.84 -15.92 25.88
C THR A 69 18.84 -15.51 26.96
N GLY A 70 18.40 -15.33 28.21
CA GLY A 70 19.22 -14.78 29.30
C GLY A 70 19.70 -13.37 28.98
N ASP A 71 21.02 -13.15 29.00
CA ASP A 71 21.66 -11.86 28.70
C ASP A 71 21.99 -11.70 27.20
N TRP A 72 21.44 -12.56 26.34
CA TRP A 72 21.70 -12.55 24.90
C TRP A 72 20.44 -12.27 24.11
N PHE A 73 20.58 -11.46 23.08
CA PHE A 73 19.57 -11.20 22.08
C PHE A 73 19.85 -11.98 20.81
N ARG A 74 18.87 -12.77 20.36
CA ARG A 74 18.92 -13.45 19.07
C ARG A 74 18.58 -12.47 17.97
N ILE A 75 19.41 -12.36 16.96
CA ILE A 75 19.27 -11.45 15.83
C ILE A 75 19.34 -12.21 14.52
N SER A 76 18.56 -11.76 13.53
CA SER A 76 18.60 -12.26 12.16
C SER A 76 19.19 -11.19 11.25
N PHE A 77 20.15 -11.56 10.42
CA PHE A 77 20.82 -10.65 9.48
C PHE A 77 21.14 -11.37 8.16
N SER A 78 21.36 -10.61 7.08
CA SER A 78 21.73 -11.18 5.78
C SER A 78 23.25 -11.29 5.67
N GLY A 79 23.74 -12.50 5.41
CA GLY A 79 25.16 -12.76 5.10
C GLY A 79 25.55 -12.34 3.68
N GLU A 80 26.82 -12.54 3.32
CA GLU A 80 27.42 -12.15 2.03
C GLU A 80 26.71 -12.71 0.78
N ASN A 81 25.88 -13.75 0.90
CA ASN A 81 25.14 -14.37 -0.19
C ASN A 81 23.62 -14.19 -0.06
N ASN A 82 23.14 -13.13 0.63
CA ASN A 82 21.73 -12.93 0.96
C ASN A 82 21.04 -14.10 1.69
N LEU A 83 21.81 -15.04 2.24
CA LEU A 83 21.27 -16.09 3.08
C LEU A 83 20.98 -15.54 4.48
N PRO A 84 19.79 -15.82 5.04
CA PRO A 84 19.47 -15.38 6.39
C PRO A 84 20.36 -16.15 7.39
N LEU A 85 21.20 -15.41 8.11
CA LEU A 85 22.01 -15.91 9.20
C LEU A 85 21.38 -15.47 10.53
N THR A 86 21.49 -16.35 11.52
CA THR A 86 21.05 -16.07 12.89
C THR A 86 22.27 -16.06 13.80
N GLY A 87 22.35 -15.09 14.70
CA GLY A 87 23.42 -14.99 15.68
C GLY A 87 22.93 -14.37 16.98
N TYR A 88 23.82 -14.27 17.95
CA TYR A 88 23.53 -13.77 19.28
C TYR A 88 24.45 -12.59 19.64
N VAL A 89 23.85 -11.51 20.19
CA VAL A 89 24.59 -10.36 20.72
C VAL A 89 24.31 -10.22 22.22
N HIS A 90 25.34 -9.95 22.98
CA HIS A 90 25.23 -9.79 24.44
C HIS A 90 24.61 -8.44 24.78
N GLU A 91 23.75 -8.37 25.82
CA GLU A 91 23.02 -7.15 26.20
C GLU A 91 23.92 -5.96 26.55
N SER A 92 25.13 -6.20 27.09
CA SER A 92 26.07 -5.14 27.41
C SER A 92 26.61 -4.37 26.19
N LEU A 93 26.41 -4.88 24.99
CA LEU A 93 26.89 -4.29 23.72
C LEU A 93 25.80 -3.53 22.98
N VAL A 94 24.54 -3.66 23.42
CA VAL A 94 23.37 -3.10 22.74
C VAL A 94 22.41 -2.45 23.73
N GLN A 95 21.66 -1.47 23.28
CA GLN A 95 20.60 -0.82 24.03
C GLN A 95 19.27 -0.99 23.31
N PRO A 96 18.20 -1.49 23.95
CA PRO A 96 16.86 -1.50 23.38
C PRO A 96 16.42 -0.07 23.04
N MET A 97 15.98 0.13 21.82
CA MET A 97 15.36 1.39 21.42
C MET A 97 13.94 1.41 21.98
N SER A 98 13.69 2.29 22.95
CA SER A 98 12.36 2.54 23.45
C SER A 98 11.48 3.03 22.30
N ASP A 99 10.31 2.42 22.13
CA ASP A 99 9.29 2.92 21.22
C ASP A 99 8.92 4.36 21.66
N PRO A 100 9.13 5.39 20.81
CA PRO A 100 8.85 6.79 21.18
C PRO A 100 7.37 7.05 21.52
N PHE A 101 6.49 6.06 21.27
CA PHE A 101 5.06 6.13 21.58
C PHE A 101 4.66 5.36 22.84
N ARG A 102 5.59 4.67 23.51
CA ARG A 102 5.31 4.03 24.78
C ARG A 102 5.55 5.04 25.89
N LYS A 103 4.48 5.62 26.46
CA LYS A 103 4.53 6.35 27.72
C LYS A 103 5.08 5.43 28.79
N GLU A 104 6.26 5.73 29.26
CA GLU A 104 6.84 5.13 30.48
C GLU A 104 5.88 5.36 31.64
N PRO A 105 5.53 4.33 32.43
CA PRO A 105 4.72 4.55 33.61
C PRO A 105 5.48 5.49 34.54
N GLU A 106 4.88 6.65 34.85
CA GLU A 106 5.43 7.61 35.80
C GLU A 106 5.79 6.90 37.11
N PRO A 107 7.00 7.17 37.66
CA PRO A 107 7.39 6.61 38.94
C PRO A 107 6.41 7.07 40.02
N VAL A 108 5.79 6.11 40.69
CA VAL A 108 4.88 6.37 41.81
C VAL A 108 5.66 7.15 42.88
N PRO A 109 5.24 8.37 43.24
CA PRO A 109 5.92 9.14 44.26
C PRO A 109 5.78 8.40 45.62
N PRO A 110 6.81 8.45 46.47
CA PRO A 110 6.77 7.77 47.77
C PRO A 110 5.62 8.30 48.60
N THR A 111 4.85 7.37 49.14
CA THR A 111 3.75 7.61 50.09
C THR A 111 4.24 8.48 51.24
N ARG A 112 3.86 9.74 51.25
CA ARG A 112 4.05 10.61 52.43
C ARG A 112 3.01 10.24 53.46
N GLU A 113 3.51 10.02 54.68
CA GLU A 113 2.76 9.88 55.92
C GLU A 113 1.74 11.03 56.10
N PRO A 114 0.52 10.80 56.58
CA PRO A 114 -0.49 11.85 56.63
C PRO A 114 -0.17 12.91 57.65
N GLU A 115 0.20 14.11 57.14
CA GLU A 115 0.30 15.32 57.94
C GLU A 115 -1.09 15.82 58.30
N ILE A 116 -1.36 15.94 59.60
CA ILE A 116 -2.64 16.41 60.16
C ILE A 116 -2.80 17.89 59.80
N ILE A 117 -3.63 18.20 58.85
CA ILE A 117 -4.00 19.56 58.45
C ILE A 117 -5.14 20.06 59.31
N PRO A 118 -5.02 21.25 59.97
CA PRO A 118 -6.13 21.81 60.75
C PRO A 118 -7.29 22.21 59.85
N GLU A 119 -8.48 21.97 60.35
CA GLU A 119 -9.77 22.23 59.74
C GLU A 119 -9.93 23.68 59.30
N THR A 120 -9.69 23.95 57.99
CA THR A 120 -9.91 25.25 57.37
C THR A 120 -11.22 25.21 56.60
N THR A 121 -12.15 26.07 56.99
CA THR A 121 -13.46 26.36 56.41
C THR A 121 -13.52 26.21 54.90
N LEU A 122 -14.36 25.25 54.44
CA LEU A 122 -14.64 25.00 53.03
C LEU A 122 -15.17 26.25 52.30
N PRO A 123 -14.54 26.67 51.19
CA PRO A 123 -15.14 27.66 50.31
C PRO A 123 -16.40 27.08 49.66
N LYS A 124 -17.51 27.86 49.65
CA LYS A 124 -18.75 27.51 48.94
C LYS A 124 -18.44 27.06 47.50
N LEU A 125 -18.72 25.78 47.21
CA LEU A 125 -18.66 25.20 45.89
C LEU A 125 -19.48 26.08 44.91
N ARG A 126 -18.81 26.67 43.91
CA ARG A 126 -19.49 27.25 42.76
C ARG A 126 -20.34 26.17 42.09
N PRO A 127 -21.60 26.46 41.70
CA PRO A 127 -22.41 25.53 40.95
C PRO A 127 -21.64 25.07 39.72
N ALA A 128 -21.55 23.76 39.54
CA ALA A 128 -20.95 23.17 38.35
C ALA A 128 -21.64 23.77 37.10
N PRO A 129 -20.89 24.16 36.05
CA PRO A 129 -21.48 24.64 34.81
C PRO A 129 -22.47 23.58 34.29
N PRO A 130 -23.63 23.99 33.79
CA PRO A 130 -24.65 23.05 33.32
C PRO A 130 -24.00 22.12 32.30
N LYS A 131 -24.08 20.80 32.56
CA LYS A 131 -23.68 19.78 31.59
C LYS A 131 -24.36 20.14 30.27
N ARG A 132 -23.55 20.46 29.25
CA ARG A 132 -24.04 20.60 27.87
C ARG A 132 -24.77 19.31 27.54
N THR A 133 -26.08 19.33 27.63
CA THR A 133 -26.90 18.24 27.12
C THR A 133 -26.74 18.24 25.61
N THR A 134 -25.95 17.31 25.10
CA THR A 134 -25.96 16.95 23.68
C THR A 134 -27.43 16.72 23.30
N PRO A 135 -27.94 17.37 22.26
CA PRO A 135 -29.34 17.18 21.86
C PRO A 135 -29.54 15.69 21.58
N LYS A 136 -30.43 15.04 22.34
CA LYS A 136 -30.85 13.66 22.10
C LYS A 136 -31.34 13.58 20.67
N ARG A 137 -30.59 12.89 19.81
CA ARG A 137 -30.98 12.56 18.44
C ARG A 137 -32.36 11.88 18.51
N LYS A 138 -33.35 12.39 17.79
CA LYS A 138 -34.62 11.71 17.62
C LYS A 138 -34.37 10.37 16.94
N ASP A 139 -34.43 9.31 17.73
CA ASP A 139 -34.25 7.94 17.24
C ASP A 139 -35.37 7.66 16.21
N GLY A 140 -34.98 7.31 14.98
CA GLY A 140 -35.90 6.66 14.07
C GLY A 140 -35.89 7.01 12.59
N ASN A 141 -35.27 8.11 12.14
CA ASN A 141 -35.26 8.41 10.70
C ASN A 141 -33.94 7.93 10.06
N PRO A 142 -33.99 7.26 8.90
CA PRO A 142 -32.81 6.96 8.13
C PRO A 142 -32.06 8.25 7.82
N VAL A 143 -30.79 8.30 8.19
CA VAL A 143 -29.94 9.47 7.95
C VAL A 143 -29.27 9.31 6.61
N PHE A 144 -29.48 10.25 5.73
CA PHE A 144 -28.75 10.37 4.49
C PHE A 144 -27.46 11.17 4.74
N THR A 145 -26.33 10.64 4.27
CA THR A 145 -25.03 11.30 4.43
C THR A 145 -24.32 11.36 3.08
N VAL A 146 -23.75 12.50 2.76
CA VAL A 146 -22.87 12.68 1.60
C VAL A 146 -21.47 12.96 2.12
N ALA A 147 -20.48 12.24 1.59
CA ALA A 147 -19.08 12.41 1.95
C ALA A 147 -18.25 12.77 0.72
N PHE A 148 -17.27 13.65 0.90
CA PHE A 148 -16.25 13.98 -0.08
C PHE A 148 -14.89 13.65 0.50
N THR A 149 -14.01 13.03 -0.32
CA THR A 149 -12.74 12.51 0.13
C THR A 149 -11.60 12.89 -0.81
N GLY A 150 -10.40 13.01 -0.23
CA GLY A 150 -9.14 13.09 -0.95
C GLY A 150 -8.04 12.42 -0.17
N GLY A 151 -7.05 11.85 -0.86
CA GLY A 151 -5.98 11.13 -0.18
C GLY A 151 -4.95 10.51 -1.10
N GLY A 152 -4.17 9.60 -0.54
CA GLY A 152 -3.14 8.84 -1.21
C GLY A 152 -3.38 7.33 -1.13
N PHE A 153 -2.96 6.65 -2.17
CA PHE A 153 -3.11 5.21 -2.32
C PHE A 153 -1.79 4.60 -2.79
N TYR A 154 -1.30 3.59 -2.07
CA TYR A 154 -0.18 2.77 -2.48
C TYR A 154 -0.69 1.55 -3.23
N LEU A 155 -0.18 1.32 -4.45
CA LEU A 155 -0.60 0.23 -5.33
C LEU A 155 0.60 -0.60 -5.81
N SER A 156 0.36 -1.85 -6.15
CA SER A 156 1.40 -2.76 -6.66
C SER A 156 1.84 -2.41 -8.09
N GLY A 157 0.90 -2.04 -8.97
CA GLY A 157 1.14 -1.71 -10.38
C GLY A 157 1.21 -2.91 -11.33
N GLY A 158 1.58 -4.09 -10.83
CA GLY A 158 1.65 -5.32 -11.63
C GLY A 158 2.61 -5.21 -12.83
N ASP A 159 2.19 -5.77 -13.97
CA ASP A 159 3.01 -5.86 -15.18
C ASP A 159 3.43 -4.50 -15.76
N LEU A 160 2.73 -3.42 -15.43
CA LEU A 160 3.15 -2.07 -15.84
C LEU A 160 4.49 -1.69 -15.23
N ASN A 161 4.69 -1.95 -13.93
CA ASN A 161 5.94 -1.66 -13.25
C ASN A 161 7.03 -2.66 -13.67
N THR A 162 6.68 -3.95 -13.79
CA THR A 162 7.62 -4.99 -14.20
C THR A 162 8.10 -4.78 -15.63
N GLY A 163 7.19 -4.48 -16.56
CA GLY A 163 7.53 -4.20 -17.97
C GLY A 163 8.38 -2.94 -18.14
N LEU A 164 8.13 -1.90 -17.32
CA LEU A 164 8.94 -0.69 -17.31
C LEU A 164 10.39 -0.97 -16.91
N GLN A 165 10.60 -1.74 -15.84
CA GLN A 165 11.94 -2.12 -15.38
C GLN A 165 12.62 -3.04 -16.39
N GLY A 166 11.89 -4.04 -16.90
CA GLY A 166 12.41 -4.97 -17.91
C GLY A 166 12.82 -4.27 -19.20
N LEU A 167 12.07 -3.25 -19.66
CA LEU A 167 12.47 -2.45 -20.82
C LEU A 167 13.80 -1.71 -20.58
N ALA A 168 14.01 -1.15 -19.40
CA ALA A 168 15.26 -0.51 -19.05
C ALA A 168 16.42 -1.51 -19.02
N ASP A 169 16.20 -2.68 -18.43
CA ASP A 169 17.21 -3.76 -18.40
C ASP A 169 17.51 -4.30 -19.80
N TYR A 170 16.48 -4.44 -20.64
CA TYR A 170 16.63 -4.83 -22.05
C TYR A 170 17.59 -3.88 -22.79
N TYR A 171 17.37 -2.56 -22.68
CA TYR A 171 18.25 -1.57 -23.29
C TYR A 171 19.63 -1.49 -22.65
N ARG A 172 19.73 -1.68 -21.34
CA ARG A 172 21.02 -1.73 -20.65
C ARG A 172 21.94 -2.79 -21.26
N VAL A 173 21.39 -3.99 -21.44
CA VAL A 173 22.17 -5.12 -22.03
C VAL A 173 22.39 -4.92 -23.52
N SER A 174 21.37 -4.50 -24.27
CA SER A 174 21.48 -4.24 -25.72
C SER A 174 22.56 -3.21 -26.06
N LEU A 175 22.73 -2.19 -25.21
CA LEU A 175 23.70 -1.11 -25.41
C LEU A 175 25.05 -1.37 -24.70
N GLY A 176 25.17 -2.51 -23.98
CA GLY A 176 26.39 -2.85 -23.22
C GLY A 176 26.69 -1.85 -22.10
N SER A 177 25.66 -1.21 -21.53
CA SER A 177 25.81 -0.21 -20.49
C SER A 177 26.05 -0.85 -19.12
N SER A 178 26.92 -0.22 -18.31
CA SER A 178 27.15 -0.58 -16.92
C SER A 178 26.32 0.24 -15.92
N SER A 179 25.38 1.08 -16.38
CA SER A 179 24.52 1.88 -15.51
C SER A 179 23.56 0.99 -14.70
N ASP A 180 23.51 1.19 -13.39
CA ASP A 180 22.57 0.48 -12.49
C ASP A 180 21.26 1.28 -12.28
N GLU A 181 21.07 2.38 -12.99
CA GLU A 181 19.87 3.20 -12.87
C GLU A 181 18.64 2.46 -13.42
N ASN A 182 17.54 2.53 -12.69
CA ASN A 182 16.25 1.97 -13.07
C ASN A 182 15.18 3.06 -13.09
N PRO A 183 14.20 2.99 -14.01
CA PRO A 183 13.08 3.89 -13.99
C PRO A 183 12.24 3.67 -12.73
N GLU A 184 11.71 4.77 -12.19
CA GLU A 184 10.91 4.71 -10.98
C GLU A 184 9.52 4.12 -11.25
N PRO A 185 9.11 3.05 -10.54
CA PRO A 185 7.79 2.44 -10.68
C PRO A 185 6.69 3.33 -10.10
N ILE A 186 5.45 3.09 -10.54
CA ILE A 186 4.27 3.73 -9.93
C ILE A 186 3.84 2.92 -8.70
N HIS A 187 4.04 3.47 -7.52
CA HIS A 187 3.51 2.93 -6.28
C HIS A 187 2.57 3.89 -5.56
N LEU A 188 2.62 5.18 -5.88
CA LEU A 188 1.77 6.18 -5.25
C LEU A 188 0.81 6.79 -6.26
N ALA A 189 -0.47 6.81 -5.88
CA ALA A 189 -1.54 7.44 -6.62
C ALA A 189 -2.32 8.41 -5.73
N ALA A 190 -2.81 9.50 -6.31
CA ALA A 190 -3.79 10.36 -5.67
C ALA A 190 -5.19 9.76 -5.83
N VAL A 191 -6.02 9.93 -4.81
CA VAL A 191 -7.41 9.45 -4.78
C VAL A 191 -8.33 10.59 -4.40
N PHE A 192 -9.38 10.80 -5.18
CA PHE A 192 -10.44 11.77 -4.91
C PHE A 192 -11.78 11.09 -5.14
N GLY A 193 -12.76 11.36 -4.28
CA GLY A 193 -14.04 10.69 -4.45
C GLY A 193 -15.12 11.16 -3.49
N GLY A 194 -16.17 10.36 -3.44
CA GLY A 194 -17.29 10.60 -2.54
C GLY A 194 -18.18 9.40 -2.35
N ASP A 195 -18.95 9.45 -1.27
CA ASP A 195 -19.85 8.40 -0.85
C ASP A 195 -21.23 9.01 -0.54
N MET A 196 -22.29 8.31 -0.93
CA MET A 196 -23.66 8.53 -0.49
C MET A 196 -24.05 7.37 0.43
N LEU A 197 -24.38 7.68 1.69
CA LEU A 197 -24.63 6.70 2.73
C LEU A 197 -26.08 6.82 3.23
N PHE A 198 -26.71 5.68 3.45
CA PHE A 198 -28.05 5.56 3.99
C PHE A 198 -27.98 4.74 5.29
N GLY A 199 -28.32 5.38 6.41
CA GLY A 199 -28.42 4.71 7.70
C GLY A 199 -29.63 3.80 7.74
N ILE A 200 -29.44 2.50 7.92
CA ILE A 200 -30.51 1.51 8.11
C ILE A 200 -30.87 1.43 9.59
N THR A 201 -29.85 1.41 10.42
CA THR A 201 -29.95 1.43 11.89
C THR A 201 -28.88 2.37 12.43
N PRO A 202 -28.88 2.70 13.74
CA PRO A 202 -27.80 3.48 14.33
C PRO A 202 -26.40 2.84 14.16
N ALA A 203 -26.34 1.49 14.04
CA ALA A 203 -25.10 0.73 13.91
C ALA A 203 -24.76 0.38 12.45
N PHE A 204 -25.72 0.41 11.51
CA PHE A 204 -25.50 -0.07 10.15
C PHE A 204 -25.96 0.93 9.10
N SER A 205 -25.12 1.13 8.10
CA SER A 205 -25.43 1.93 6.92
C SER A 205 -25.04 1.15 5.66
N VAL A 206 -25.70 1.49 4.55
CA VAL A 206 -25.30 1.06 3.21
C VAL A 206 -24.87 2.29 2.42
N GLY A 207 -24.00 2.11 1.44
CA GLY A 207 -23.51 3.22 0.65
C GLY A 207 -23.19 2.89 -0.78
N LEU A 208 -23.26 3.90 -1.62
CA LEU A 208 -22.72 3.93 -2.96
C LEU A 208 -21.62 4.98 -2.99
N GLY A 209 -20.52 4.68 -3.64
CA GLY A 209 -19.42 5.63 -3.77
C GLY A 209 -18.66 5.46 -5.07
N ALA A 210 -17.91 6.49 -5.42
CA ALA A 210 -16.97 6.44 -6.51
C ALA A 210 -15.71 7.22 -6.15
N ASP A 211 -14.56 6.71 -6.60
CA ASP A 211 -13.27 7.41 -6.50
C ASP A 211 -12.72 7.65 -7.90
N TYR A 212 -11.86 8.63 -8.03
CA TYR A 212 -10.97 8.81 -9.15
C TYR A 212 -9.54 8.64 -8.66
N ILE A 213 -8.82 7.68 -9.22
CA ILE A 213 -7.45 7.34 -8.87
C ILE A 213 -6.56 7.75 -10.03
N ILE A 214 -5.47 8.44 -9.74
CA ILE A 214 -4.46 8.80 -10.73
C ILE A 214 -3.06 8.56 -10.17
N GLY A 215 -2.31 7.69 -10.85
CA GLY A 215 -0.89 7.44 -10.63
C GLY A 215 -0.13 7.75 -11.90
N LYS A 216 0.90 8.58 -11.80
CA LYS A 216 1.76 8.96 -12.93
C LYS A 216 3.17 9.17 -12.44
N LYS A 217 4.14 8.66 -13.18
CA LYS A 217 5.55 8.88 -12.91
C LYS A 217 6.26 9.22 -14.23
N LYS A 218 7.30 10.04 -14.16
CA LYS A 218 8.22 10.27 -15.26
C LYS A 218 9.62 10.06 -14.73
N SER A 219 10.40 9.21 -15.40
CA SER A 219 11.79 8.94 -15.08
C SER A 219 12.61 8.85 -16.34
N SER A 220 13.92 9.12 -16.24
CA SER A 220 14.87 8.98 -17.34
C SER A 220 16.08 8.21 -16.84
N VAL A 221 16.58 7.30 -17.67
CA VAL A 221 17.78 6.49 -17.43
C VAL A 221 18.78 6.78 -18.53
N VAL A 222 20.02 7.05 -18.16
CA VAL A 222 21.11 7.32 -19.11
C VAL A 222 22.04 6.10 -19.13
N TYR A 223 22.29 5.57 -20.34
CA TYR A 223 23.03 4.32 -20.51
C TYR A 223 24.53 4.47 -20.76
N ALA A 224 25.03 5.68 -20.99
CA ALA A 224 26.47 5.98 -21.10
C ALA A 224 26.72 7.48 -20.85
N GLU A 225 27.95 7.83 -20.43
CA GLU A 225 28.36 9.22 -20.19
C GLU A 225 29.03 9.90 -21.40
N ASP A 226 29.05 9.27 -22.57
CA ASP A 226 29.64 9.78 -23.82
C ASP A 226 28.67 10.72 -24.55
N PRO A 227 29.14 11.66 -25.42
CA PRO A 227 28.25 12.50 -26.23
C PRO A 227 27.28 11.74 -27.14
N SER A 228 27.47 10.44 -27.36
CA SER A 228 26.53 9.51 -28.01
C SER A 228 25.65 8.69 -27.01
N ALA A 229 25.53 9.15 -25.79
CA ALA A 229 24.73 8.48 -24.77
C ALA A 229 23.26 8.31 -25.18
N TRP A 230 22.74 7.12 -24.96
CA TRP A 230 21.33 6.85 -25.11
C TRP A 230 20.58 7.15 -23.81
N THR A 231 19.44 7.80 -23.91
CA THR A 231 18.57 8.11 -22.78
C THR A 231 17.20 7.50 -23.01
N LEU A 232 16.77 6.65 -22.09
CA LEU A 232 15.39 6.17 -22.01
C LEU A 232 14.59 7.08 -21.10
N THR A 233 13.59 7.75 -21.65
CA THR A 233 12.56 8.44 -20.85
C THR A 233 11.29 7.60 -20.83
N ALA A 234 10.81 7.28 -19.64
CA ALA A 234 9.62 6.47 -19.43
C ALA A 234 8.58 7.24 -18.63
N GLN A 235 7.33 7.17 -19.08
CA GLN A 235 6.20 7.85 -18.45
C GLN A 235 4.97 6.94 -18.39
N PRO A 236 4.93 5.99 -17.43
CA PRO A 236 3.73 5.22 -17.16
C PRO A 236 2.67 6.08 -16.46
N GLU A 237 1.39 5.78 -16.74
CA GLU A 237 0.23 6.44 -16.13
C GLU A 237 -0.90 5.42 -15.95
N ILE A 238 -1.53 5.42 -14.76
CA ILE A 238 -2.72 4.66 -14.45
C ILE A 238 -3.80 5.63 -14.03
N LYS A 239 -4.99 5.49 -14.62
CA LYS A 239 -6.23 6.14 -14.16
C LYS A 239 -7.25 5.07 -13.88
N ALA A 240 -7.95 5.17 -12.75
CA ALA A 240 -9.02 4.24 -12.41
C ALA A 240 -10.20 4.97 -11.80
N LEU A 241 -11.40 4.46 -12.12
CA LEU A 241 -12.68 4.92 -11.58
C LEU A 241 -13.39 3.72 -10.95
N PRO A 242 -13.09 3.37 -9.69
CA PRO A 242 -13.86 2.40 -8.94
C PRO A 242 -15.22 2.98 -8.53
N VAL A 243 -16.29 2.28 -8.89
CA VAL A 243 -17.65 2.50 -8.42
C VAL A 243 -17.99 1.38 -7.44
N ARG A 244 -18.38 1.71 -6.22
CA ARG A 244 -18.50 0.75 -5.13
C ARG A 244 -19.85 0.75 -4.47
N PHE A 245 -20.27 -0.42 -4.04
CA PHE A 245 -21.34 -0.64 -3.06
C PHE A 245 -20.71 -1.08 -1.74
N MET A 246 -21.14 -0.48 -0.62
CA MET A 246 -20.52 -0.71 0.70
C MET A 246 -21.55 -1.01 1.76
N LEU A 247 -21.13 -1.84 2.72
CA LEU A 247 -21.73 -2.00 4.03
C LEU A 247 -20.84 -1.32 5.06
N ILE A 248 -21.45 -0.59 5.98
CA ILE A 248 -20.73 0.16 7.00
C ILE A 248 -21.30 -0.18 8.35
N PHE A 249 -20.41 -0.60 9.26
CA PHE A 249 -20.73 -0.90 10.65
C PHE A 249 -20.13 0.16 11.55
N HIS A 250 -20.95 0.74 12.41
CA HIS A 250 -20.58 1.75 13.40
C HIS A 250 -20.68 1.16 14.82
N PRO A 251 -19.62 0.53 15.37
CA PRO A 251 -19.63 0.04 16.74
C PRO A 251 -19.75 1.18 17.77
N GLN A 252 -19.26 2.35 17.37
CA GLN A 252 -19.32 3.60 18.10
C GLN A 252 -19.58 4.77 17.14
N PRO A 253 -20.15 5.89 17.62
CA PRO A 253 -20.46 7.03 16.74
C PRO A 253 -19.28 7.62 15.98
N PHE A 254 -18.05 7.43 16.48
CA PHE A 254 -16.82 7.96 15.94
C PHE A 254 -15.94 6.93 15.21
N ILE A 255 -16.33 5.64 15.20
CA ILE A 255 -15.59 4.57 14.50
C ILE A 255 -16.51 3.92 13.48
N SER A 256 -16.00 3.71 12.27
CA SER A 256 -16.70 2.99 11.22
C SER A 256 -15.80 1.91 10.60
N PHE A 257 -16.37 0.72 10.38
CA PHE A 257 -15.78 -0.33 9.58
C PHE A 257 -16.55 -0.41 8.28
N LYS A 258 -15.86 -0.43 7.16
CA LYS A 258 -16.44 -0.49 5.82
C LYS A 258 -15.98 -1.75 5.11
N ALA A 259 -16.88 -2.38 4.37
CA ALA A 259 -16.57 -3.45 3.44
C ALA A 259 -17.43 -3.26 2.18
N GLY A 260 -16.85 -3.46 1.01
CA GLY A 260 -17.55 -3.23 -0.24
C GLY A 260 -17.04 -4.05 -1.40
N ILE A 261 -17.89 -4.17 -2.41
CA ILE A 261 -17.55 -4.64 -3.74
C ILE A 261 -17.51 -3.43 -4.67
N GLU A 262 -16.59 -3.47 -5.63
CA GLU A 262 -16.44 -2.37 -6.58
C GLU A 262 -16.25 -2.91 -8.00
N TYR A 263 -16.75 -2.15 -8.97
CA TYR A 263 -16.40 -2.32 -10.37
C TYR A 263 -15.47 -1.18 -10.76
N ILE A 264 -14.31 -1.50 -11.34
CA ILE A 264 -13.25 -0.55 -11.60
C ILE A 264 -13.09 -0.41 -13.11
N PHE A 265 -13.31 0.80 -13.62
CA PHE A 265 -12.93 1.19 -14.98
C PHE A 265 -11.50 1.70 -14.93
N THR A 266 -10.60 1.13 -15.74
CA THR A 266 -9.17 1.46 -15.70
C THR A 266 -8.65 1.81 -17.07
N GLN A 267 -7.80 2.83 -17.12
CA GLN A 267 -7.00 3.21 -18.26
C GLN A 267 -5.52 3.11 -17.86
N CYS A 268 -4.76 2.40 -18.66
CA CYS A 268 -3.31 2.30 -18.59
C CYS A 268 -2.70 3.03 -19.78
N ARG A 269 -1.73 3.89 -19.52
CA ARG A 269 -0.94 4.54 -20.56
C ARG A 269 0.54 4.35 -20.29
N TYR A 270 1.31 4.20 -21.34
CA TYR A 270 2.76 4.28 -21.28
C TYR A 270 3.28 5.17 -22.42
N ALA A 271 4.37 5.84 -22.16
CA ALA A 271 5.17 6.50 -23.18
C ALA A 271 6.64 6.20 -22.87
N TYR A 272 7.31 5.58 -23.83
CA TYR A 272 8.73 5.25 -23.78
C TYR A 272 9.42 5.97 -24.93
N ARG A 273 10.44 6.77 -24.62
CA ARG A 273 11.24 7.46 -25.60
C ARG A 273 12.71 7.16 -25.39
N MET A 274 13.33 6.61 -26.42
CA MET A 274 14.75 6.34 -26.50
C MET A 274 15.40 7.37 -27.40
N GLU A 275 16.40 8.09 -26.92
CA GLU A 275 17.03 9.15 -27.73
C GLU A 275 18.54 9.22 -27.54
N SER A 276 19.26 9.53 -28.63
CA SER A 276 20.69 9.84 -28.66
C SER A 276 20.97 10.87 -29.77
N GLY A 277 21.38 12.09 -29.39
CA GLY A 277 21.55 13.18 -30.30
C GLY A 277 20.26 13.54 -31.06
N GLU A 278 20.29 13.47 -32.39
CA GLU A 278 19.11 13.72 -33.25
C GLU A 278 18.27 12.45 -33.50
N THR A 279 18.79 11.28 -33.13
CA THR A 279 18.09 10.00 -33.30
C THR A 279 17.20 9.72 -32.10
N TRP A 280 15.93 9.41 -32.39
CA TRP A 280 14.99 9.02 -31.33
C TRP A 280 13.95 8.04 -31.85
N GLU A 281 13.44 7.24 -30.91
CA GLU A 281 12.30 6.34 -31.09
C GLU A 281 11.34 6.52 -29.93
N GLU A 282 10.04 6.48 -30.21
CA GLU A 282 8.99 6.67 -29.21
C GLU A 282 7.89 5.64 -29.39
N TRP A 283 7.53 5.00 -28.29
CA TRP A 283 6.38 4.09 -28.19
C TRP A 283 5.39 4.69 -27.22
N THR A 284 4.16 4.86 -27.66
CA THR A 284 3.06 5.26 -26.79
C THR A 284 1.96 4.23 -26.84
N GLY A 285 1.37 3.92 -25.69
CA GLY A 285 0.24 3.00 -25.62
C GLY A 285 -0.83 3.54 -24.70
N ASN A 286 -2.09 3.26 -25.06
CA ASN A 286 -3.26 3.64 -24.30
C ASN A 286 -4.28 2.49 -24.35
N ALA A 287 -4.46 1.78 -23.24
CA ALA A 287 -5.36 0.65 -23.15
C ALA A 287 -6.32 0.80 -21.98
N THR A 288 -7.50 0.22 -22.12
CA THR A 288 -8.56 0.25 -21.12
C THR A 288 -9.02 -1.16 -20.76
N SER A 289 -9.43 -1.33 -19.52
CA SER A 289 -10.05 -2.56 -19.03
C SER A 289 -11.00 -2.24 -17.89
N GLY A 290 -11.78 -3.22 -17.49
CA GLY A 290 -12.66 -3.13 -16.33
C GLY A 290 -12.80 -4.46 -15.62
N GLY A 291 -13.07 -4.41 -14.33
CA GLY A 291 -13.23 -5.64 -13.55
C GLY A 291 -13.68 -5.39 -12.12
N LEU A 292 -13.88 -6.50 -11.41
CA LEU A 292 -14.34 -6.50 -10.04
C LEU A 292 -13.18 -6.39 -9.06
N GLY A 293 -13.44 -5.70 -7.95
CA GLY A 293 -12.57 -5.61 -6.81
C GLY A 293 -13.35 -5.66 -5.51
N VAL A 294 -12.61 -5.75 -4.41
CA VAL A 294 -13.15 -5.64 -3.06
C VAL A 294 -12.39 -4.60 -2.29
N THR A 295 -13.08 -3.89 -1.40
CA THR A 295 -12.48 -2.87 -0.54
C THR A 295 -12.92 -3.06 0.91
N ALA A 296 -12.02 -2.74 1.82
CA ALA A 296 -12.32 -2.69 3.25
C ALA A 296 -11.63 -1.48 3.87
N GLY A 297 -12.19 -0.93 4.94
CA GLY A 297 -11.61 0.24 5.59
C GLY A 297 -12.06 0.43 7.02
N ILE A 298 -11.27 1.21 7.75
CA ILE A 298 -11.55 1.67 9.10
C ILE A 298 -11.51 3.19 9.07
N GLY A 299 -12.58 3.82 9.55
CA GLY A 299 -12.70 5.27 9.60
C GLY A 299 -12.90 5.77 11.03
N VAL A 300 -12.39 6.98 11.27
CA VAL A 300 -12.62 7.74 12.50
C VAL A 300 -13.28 9.06 12.12
N ASP A 301 -14.38 9.35 12.76
CA ASP A 301 -15.23 10.53 12.51
C ASP A 301 -15.13 11.52 13.68
N GLN A 302 -14.90 12.78 13.38
CA GLN A 302 -14.94 13.88 14.34
C GLN A 302 -16.08 14.85 13.98
N GLU A 303 -17.09 14.92 14.81
CA GLU A 303 -18.17 15.88 14.64
C GLU A 303 -17.67 17.32 14.83
N VAL A 304 -17.90 18.16 13.82
CA VAL A 304 -17.60 19.60 13.84
C VAL A 304 -18.86 20.38 14.14
N THR A 305 -19.98 19.99 13.53
CA THR A 305 -21.30 20.54 13.75
C THR A 305 -22.34 19.43 13.80
N SER A 306 -23.58 19.73 14.10
CA SER A 306 -24.68 18.74 14.09
C SER A 306 -24.94 18.12 12.71
N PHE A 307 -24.55 18.78 11.63
CA PHE A 307 -24.75 18.34 10.25
C PHE A 307 -23.44 18.01 9.51
N ALA A 308 -22.26 18.33 10.07
CA ALA A 308 -20.98 18.12 9.41
C ALA A 308 -19.96 17.46 10.32
N SER A 309 -19.21 16.51 9.79
CA SER A 309 -18.07 15.87 10.45
C SER A 309 -16.88 15.75 9.53
N LEU A 310 -15.68 15.85 10.08
CA LEU A 310 -14.43 15.45 9.43
C LEU A 310 -14.20 13.96 9.67
N PHE A 311 -13.56 13.31 8.73
CA PHE A 311 -13.17 11.92 8.94
C PHE A 311 -11.81 11.61 8.31
N CYS A 312 -11.18 10.60 8.89
CA CYS A 312 -9.96 9.96 8.40
C CYS A 312 -10.25 8.48 8.21
N GLU A 313 -9.86 7.92 7.09
CA GLU A 313 -10.10 6.52 6.77
C GLU A 313 -8.85 5.87 6.21
N LEU A 314 -8.41 4.78 6.85
CA LEU A 314 -7.46 3.83 6.29
C LEU A 314 -8.26 2.77 5.53
N PHE A 315 -7.90 2.52 4.27
CA PHE A 315 -8.58 1.52 3.45
C PHE A 315 -7.58 0.63 2.72
N ALA A 316 -8.03 -0.58 2.41
CA ALA A 316 -7.33 -1.52 1.56
C ALA A 316 -8.25 -1.94 0.41
N ARG A 317 -7.64 -2.24 -0.73
CA ARG A 317 -8.32 -2.72 -1.94
C ARG A 317 -7.60 -3.95 -2.46
N TYR A 318 -8.35 -4.90 -2.99
CA TYR A 318 -7.84 -6.01 -3.75
C TYR A 318 -8.51 -6.04 -5.12
N SER A 319 -7.72 -5.85 -6.18
CA SER A 319 -8.22 -5.89 -7.56
C SER A 319 -7.08 -6.17 -8.53
N ARG A 320 -7.24 -7.20 -9.34
CA ARG A 320 -6.37 -7.53 -10.46
C ARG A 320 -7.19 -7.48 -11.74
N LEU A 321 -6.73 -6.68 -12.68
CA LEU A 321 -7.41 -6.44 -13.95
C LEU A 321 -6.54 -6.93 -15.08
N SER A 322 -7.13 -7.67 -16.01
CA SER A 322 -6.48 -8.19 -17.21
C SER A 322 -7.25 -7.81 -18.46
N SER A 323 -6.80 -8.26 -19.62
CA SER A 323 -7.45 -8.04 -20.90
C SER A 323 -7.64 -6.55 -21.24
N PHE A 324 -6.56 -5.77 -21.06
CA PHE A 324 -6.50 -4.39 -21.51
C PHE A 324 -6.48 -4.36 -23.05
N GLU A 325 -7.40 -3.60 -23.63
CA GLU A 325 -7.50 -3.40 -25.08
C GLU A 325 -7.30 -1.92 -25.42
N GLY A 326 -6.58 -1.63 -26.49
CA GLY A 326 -6.27 -0.26 -26.86
C GLY A 326 -5.37 -0.14 -28.07
N THR A 327 -4.74 1.03 -28.18
CA THR A 327 -3.92 1.41 -29.33
C THR A 327 -2.50 1.72 -28.91
N SER A 328 -1.51 1.26 -29.67
CA SER A 328 -0.10 1.62 -29.60
C SER A 328 0.32 2.40 -30.83
N GLU A 329 1.13 3.43 -30.62
CA GLU A 329 1.78 4.18 -31.69
C GLU A 329 3.31 4.09 -31.55
N TYR A 330 3.99 3.83 -32.65
CA TYR A 330 5.45 3.92 -32.76
C TYR A 330 5.82 5.05 -33.71
N ARG A 331 6.81 5.86 -33.34
CA ARG A 331 7.38 6.92 -34.13
C ARG A 331 8.89 6.95 -34.01
N ALA A 332 9.59 7.27 -35.09
CA ALA A 332 11.04 7.41 -35.07
C ALA A 332 11.50 8.67 -35.83
N SER A 333 12.68 9.17 -35.47
CA SER A 333 13.33 10.31 -36.15
C SER A 333 13.59 10.09 -37.63
N SER A 334 13.61 8.83 -38.09
CA SER A 334 13.69 8.45 -39.51
C SER A 334 12.42 8.75 -40.32
N GLY A 335 11.32 9.16 -39.65
CA GLY A 335 10.00 9.33 -40.23
C GLY A 335 9.19 8.04 -40.31
N LEU A 336 9.65 6.95 -39.69
CA LEU A 336 8.88 5.71 -39.60
C LEU A 336 7.80 5.89 -38.53
N GLU A 337 6.56 5.56 -38.89
CA GLU A 337 5.40 5.58 -38.00
C GLU A 337 4.60 4.31 -38.21
N SER A 338 4.10 3.72 -37.12
CA SER A 338 3.13 2.63 -37.14
C SER A 338 2.12 2.75 -36.00
N THR A 339 0.93 2.22 -36.24
CA THR A 339 -0.15 2.16 -35.23
C THR A 339 -0.69 0.75 -35.20
N GLU A 340 -0.86 0.20 -34.01
CA GLU A 340 -1.44 -1.12 -33.77
C GLU A 340 -2.59 -1.00 -32.78
N ASP A 341 -3.73 -1.63 -33.13
CA ASP A 341 -4.86 -1.83 -32.20
C ASP A 341 -4.83 -3.26 -31.71
N GLY A 342 -5.01 -3.49 -30.39
CA GLY A 342 -4.98 -4.84 -29.86
C GLY A 342 -4.99 -4.92 -28.35
N PHE A 343 -4.41 -6.00 -27.84
CA PHE A 343 -4.33 -6.23 -26.39
C PHE A 343 -2.96 -5.85 -25.84
N LEU A 344 -2.96 -5.44 -24.57
CA LEU A 344 -1.73 -5.24 -23.80
C LEU A 344 -1.19 -6.61 -23.39
N TYR A 345 0.00 -6.96 -23.86
CA TYR A 345 0.70 -8.19 -23.52
C TYR A 345 1.90 -7.91 -22.62
N SER A 346 2.13 -8.81 -21.68
CA SER A 346 3.37 -8.97 -20.92
C SER A 346 4.08 -10.21 -21.48
N TYR A 347 5.36 -10.08 -21.81
CA TYR A 347 6.15 -11.19 -22.36
C TYR A 347 7.63 -11.02 -22.08
N GLN A 348 8.40 -12.11 -22.15
CA GLN A 348 9.85 -12.09 -22.03
C GLN A 348 10.47 -11.89 -23.40
N GLY A 349 11.26 -10.82 -23.55
CA GLY A 349 12.06 -10.55 -24.74
C GLY A 349 13.52 -10.92 -24.52
N GLU A 350 14.11 -11.71 -25.42
CA GLU A 350 15.51 -12.12 -25.35
C GLU A 350 16.40 -11.08 -26.06
N VAL A 351 17.50 -10.68 -25.40
CA VAL A 351 18.53 -9.78 -25.97
C VAL A 351 19.76 -10.55 -26.43
N THR A 352 20.22 -11.47 -25.57
CA THR A 352 21.34 -12.36 -25.84
C THR A 352 20.94 -13.75 -25.40
N GLU A 353 21.56 -14.79 -25.96
CA GLU A 353 21.23 -16.17 -25.65
C GLU A 353 21.17 -16.42 -24.13
N GLY A 354 19.97 -16.74 -23.64
CA GLY A 354 19.68 -17.00 -22.23
C GLY A 354 19.41 -15.77 -21.35
N SER A 355 19.37 -14.55 -21.88
CA SER A 355 19.04 -13.33 -21.15
C SER A 355 17.70 -12.74 -21.60
N THR A 356 16.65 -12.95 -20.81
CA THR A 356 15.30 -12.49 -21.12
C THR A 356 14.87 -11.40 -20.13
N TYR A 357 14.05 -10.45 -20.61
CA TYR A 357 13.55 -9.32 -19.84
C TYR A 357 12.04 -9.14 -20.06
N PRO A 358 11.26 -8.86 -19.01
CA PRO A 358 9.83 -8.63 -19.13
C PRO A 358 9.56 -7.34 -19.90
N LEU A 359 8.76 -7.42 -20.96
CA LEU A 359 8.34 -6.30 -21.80
C LEU A 359 6.82 -6.15 -21.74
N LEU A 360 6.34 -4.91 -21.92
CA LEU A 360 4.92 -4.59 -21.88
C LEU A 360 4.56 -3.70 -23.08
N PHE A 361 3.80 -4.26 -24.04
CA PHE A 361 3.35 -3.54 -25.24
C PHE A 361 1.95 -3.96 -25.66
N ILE A 362 1.22 -3.04 -26.31
CA ILE A 362 -0.01 -3.35 -27.01
C ILE A 362 0.36 -3.94 -28.36
N ARG A 363 -0.24 -5.09 -28.72
CA ARG A 363 -0.02 -5.82 -29.96
C ARG A 363 -1.34 -6.28 -30.55
N GLU A 364 -1.46 -6.21 -31.88
CA GLU A 364 -2.65 -6.71 -32.60
C GLU A 364 -2.85 -8.20 -32.38
N ARG A 365 -1.76 -8.96 -32.31
CA ARG A 365 -1.74 -10.41 -32.08
C ARG A 365 -0.80 -10.77 -30.96
N GLU A 366 -1.02 -11.95 -30.43
CA GLU A 366 -0.10 -12.55 -29.48
C GLU A 366 1.33 -12.63 -30.09
N PRO A 367 2.35 -12.04 -29.42
CA PRO A 367 3.72 -12.11 -29.91
C PRO A 367 4.21 -13.55 -30.04
N THR A 368 4.74 -13.91 -31.22
CA THR A 368 5.25 -15.25 -31.54
C THR A 368 6.63 -15.19 -32.22
N GLU A 369 7.26 -14.04 -32.21
CA GLU A 369 8.56 -13.80 -32.83
C GLU A 369 9.67 -14.60 -32.14
N ALA A 370 10.76 -14.87 -32.84
CA ALA A 370 11.94 -15.52 -32.26
C ALA A 370 12.51 -14.67 -31.11
N GLY A 371 12.86 -15.30 -30.00
CA GLY A 371 13.34 -14.60 -28.80
C GLY A 371 12.21 -14.08 -27.88
N VAL A 372 10.95 -14.40 -28.17
CA VAL A 372 9.80 -14.08 -27.31
C VAL A 372 9.32 -15.34 -26.61
N SER A 373 9.05 -15.24 -25.31
CA SER A 373 8.54 -16.34 -24.47
C SER A 373 7.61 -15.81 -23.37
N GLU A 374 6.93 -16.73 -22.68
CA GLU A 374 6.05 -16.40 -21.53
C GLU A 374 5.02 -15.30 -21.86
N VAL A 375 4.35 -15.42 -23.00
CA VAL A 375 3.40 -14.41 -23.48
C VAL A 375 2.07 -14.56 -22.74
N GLU A 376 1.65 -13.49 -22.07
CA GLU A 376 0.37 -13.43 -21.37
C GLU A 376 -0.31 -12.08 -21.62
N LYS A 377 -1.65 -12.04 -21.52
CA LYS A 377 -2.34 -10.76 -21.43
C LYS A 377 -1.99 -10.08 -20.14
N ALA A 378 -1.49 -8.87 -20.24
CA ALA A 378 -0.99 -8.13 -19.09
C ALA A 378 -2.04 -7.96 -17.98
N THR A 379 -1.57 -8.05 -16.75
CA THR A 379 -2.36 -7.86 -15.53
C THR A 379 -1.89 -6.61 -14.79
N LEU A 380 -2.81 -5.67 -14.58
CA LEU A 380 -2.56 -4.54 -13.69
C LEU A 380 -3.12 -4.86 -12.31
N ASP A 381 -2.25 -4.77 -11.32
CA ASP A 381 -2.60 -5.00 -9.92
C ASP A 381 -2.83 -3.66 -9.23
N LEU A 382 -4.11 -3.32 -9.00
CA LEU A 382 -4.54 -2.15 -8.25
C LEU A 382 -4.79 -2.48 -6.77
N SER A 383 -4.27 -3.62 -6.30
CA SER A 383 -4.32 -3.97 -4.89
C SER A 383 -3.36 -3.11 -4.10
N GLY A 384 -3.77 -2.75 -2.89
CA GLY A 384 -2.94 -1.94 -2.02
C GLY A 384 -3.71 -1.33 -0.86
N PHE A 385 -3.14 -0.30 -0.26
CA PHE A 385 -3.73 0.41 0.87
C PHE A 385 -3.58 1.91 0.70
N GLY A 386 -4.49 2.66 1.34
CA GLY A 386 -4.48 4.10 1.24
C GLY A 386 -5.06 4.77 2.48
N LEU A 387 -4.78 6.06 2.56
CA LEU A 387 -5.32 6.96 3.56
C LEU A 387 -6.11 8.05 2.86
N ARG A 388 -7.32 8.30 3.31
CA ARG A 388 -8.14 9.41 2.83
C ARG A 388 -8.72 10.21 3.97
N LEU A 389 -8.80 11.51 3.76
CA LEU A 389 -9.44 12.48 4.61
C LEU A 389 -10.67 13.02 3.90
N GLY A 390 -11.66 13.43 4.65
CA GLY A 390 -12.86 13.97 4.03
C GLY A 390 -13.81 14.67 4.98
N ILE A 391 -14.87 15.17 4.39
CA ILE A 391 -15.98 15.83 5.08
C ILE A 391 -17.26 15.05 4.78
N LYS A 392 -18.04 14.78 5.82
CA LYS A 392 -19.38 14.19 5.73
C LYS A 392 -20.42 15.23 6.09
N PHE A 393 -21.50 15.29 5.30
CA PHE A 393 -22.68 16.09 5.58
C PHE A 393 -23.87 15.17 5.82
N ARG A 394 -24.56 15.35 6.94
CA ARG A 394 -25.72 14.56 7.37
C ARG A 394 -27.00 15.36 7.19
N PHE A 395 -28.01 14.72 6.60
CA PHE A 395 -29.32 15.30 6.28
C PHE A 395 -30.45 14.55 6.98
#